data_4ced2fbc31b8bcb48f0a55db222df4b5
#
_entry.id   4ced2fbc31b8bcb48f0a55db222df4b5
#
_cell.length_a   1.000
_cell.length_b   1.000
_cell.length_c   1.000
_cell.angle_alpha   90.00
_cell.angle_beta   90.00
_cell.angle_gamma   90.00
#
_symmetry.space_group_name_H-M   'P 1'
#
loop_
_entity.id
_entity.type
_entity.pdbx_description
1 polymer ?
#
loop_
_entity_poly.entity_id
_entity_poly.type
_entity_poly.pdbx_seq_one_letter_code
_entity_poly.pdbx_strand_id
1 'polypeptide(L)'
;SQLPAAGVPEIAFAGRSNAGKSSAINALAGRTRLAFASRTPGRTQQINLFELRGGTAFVADLPGYGYAAVAKAVKRGWQDFLWQYVTTRASLVALVLVVDARHGLKELDLEVLADFLGSARPGLVLATKADKLGTSAQRAAVATIAAQLHAAFPMGTPQVTIQLFSATTRQGVPEAETTIAAWVPAPAWQNAVAGDHTKERPRGQGE
;
A
#
# COMPACT_ATOMS: atom_id res chain seq x y z
N SER A 1 -12.86 -13.34 -7.93
CA SER A 1 -13.72 -12.62 -6.97
C SER A 1 -14.00 -11.23 -7.54
N GLN A 2 -15.25 -10.86 -7.62
CA GLN A 2 -15.66 -9.55 -8.11
C GLN A 2 -15.30 -8.51 -7.04
N LEU A 3 -14.64 -7.42 -7.45
CA LEU A 3 -14.43 -6.26 -6.59
C LEU A 3 -15.81 -5.67 -6.19
N PRO A 4 -15.96 -5.11 -4.97
CA PRO A 4 -17.19 -4.42 -4.59
C PRO A 4 -17.57 -3.36 -5.61
N ALA A 5 -18.85 -3.01 -5.68
CA ALA A 5 -19.32 -1.93 -6.53
C ALA A 5 -18.56 -0.63 -6.19
N ALA A 6 -18.24 0.17 -7.20
CA ALA A 6 -17.61 1.48 -7.00
C ALA A 6 -18.57 2.38 -6.19
N GLY A 7 -18.09 3.01 -5.13
CA GLY A 7 -18.91 3.88 -4.28
C GLY A 7 -18.29 4.15 -2.92
N VAL A 8 -17.54 3.19 -2.38
CA VAL A 8 -16.80 3.35 -1.14
C VAL A 8 -15.34 3.67 -1.47
N PRO A 9 -14.73 4.73 -0.90
CA PRO A 9 -13.34 5.09 -1.17
C PRO A 9 -12.36 3.94 -0.91
N GLU A 10 -11.39 3.77 -1.79
CA GLU A 10 -10.34 2.77 -1.69
C GLU A 10 -8.97 3.44 -1.63
N ILE A 11 -8.10 2.98 -0.74
CA ILE A 11 -6.70 3.37 -0.67
C ILE A 11 -5.87 2.16 -1.07
N ALA A 12 -5.15 2.24 -2.18
CA ALA A 12 -4.31 1.14 -2.65
C ALA A 12 -2.94 1.15 -1.97
N PHE A 13 -2.48 -0.03 -1.57
CA PHE A 13 -1.11 -0.28 -1.14
C PHE A 13 -0.40 -1.09 -2.21
N ALA A 14 0.56 -0.46 -2.85
CA ALA A 14 1.43 -1.05 -3.85
C ALA A 14 2.87 -1.17 -3.33
N GLY A 15 3.67 -2.01 -3.95
CA GLY A 15 5.09 -2.13 -3.62
C GLY A 15 5.67 -3.45 -4.08
N ARG A 16 6.98 -3.48 -4.20
CA ARG A 16 7.72 -4.68 -4.59
C ARG A 16 7.58 -5.79 -3.55
N SER A 17 7.72 -7.02 -4.00
CA SER A 17 7.84 -8.17 -3.10
C SER A 17 8.94 -7.91 -2.06
N ASN A 18 8.65 -8.17 -0.80
CA ASN A 18 9.54 -7.92 0.35
C ASN A 18 9.86 -6.44 0.66
N ALA A 19 9.18 -5.47 0.06
CA ALA A 19 9.30 -4.06 0.44
C ALA A 19 8.73 -3.76 1.84
N GLY A 20 7.99 -4.67 2.45
CA GLY A 20 7.38 -4.51 3.77
C GLY A 20 5.91 -4.08 3.75
N LYS A 21 5.22 -4.24 2.60
CA LYS A 21 3.84 -3.81 2.40
C LYS A 21 2.87 -4.40 3.43
N SER A 22 2.83 -5.71 3.60
CA SER A 22 1.95 -6.35 4.59
C SER A 22 2.29 -5.95 6.03
N SER A 23 3.57 -5.72 6.34
CA SER A 23 3.99 -5.21 7.64
C SER A 23 3.52 -3.78 7.87
N ALA A 24 3.56 -2.93 6.83
CA ALA A 24 3.07 -1.56 6.90
C ALA A 24 1.55 -1.53 7.11
N ILE A 25 0.80 -2.29 6.32
CA ILE A 25 -0.67 -2.41 6.47
C ILE A 25 -1.02 -2.88 7.90
N ASN A 26 -0.36 -3.91 8.41
CA ASN A 26 -0.61 -4.43 9.74
C ASN A 26 -0.28 -3.41 10.84
N ALA A 27 0.83 -2.67 10.71
CA ALA A 27 1.23 -1.65 11.68
C ALA A 27 0.24 -0.47 11.72
N LEU A 28 -0.22 -0.02 10.54
CA LEU A 28 -1.22 1.04 10.39
C LEU A 28 -2.61 0.59 10.88
N ALA A 29 -2.98 -0.66 10.65
CA ALA A 29 -4.24 -1.21 11.14
C ALA A 29 -4.24 -1.56 12.63
N GLY A 30 -3.11 -1.40 13.34
CA GLY A 30 -2.97 -1.84 14.73
C GLY A 30 -3.16 -3.34 14.95
N ARG A 31 -2.98 -4.16 13.89
CA ARG A 31 -3.23 -5.63 13.91
C ARG A 31 -2.00 -6.40 13.46
N THR A 32 -1.76 -7.55 14.07
CA THR A 32 -0.60 -8.39 13.75
C THR A 32 -0.80 -9.28 12.50
N ARG A 33 -2.03 -9.46 12.01
CA ARG A 33 -2.37 -10.40 10.92
C ARG A 33 -3.53 -9.96 10.04
N LEU A 34 -3.69 -8.67 9.75
CA LEU A 34 -4.69 -8.24 8.78
C LEU A 34 -4.24 -8.61 7.36
N ALA A 35 -3.04 -8.22 6.97
CA ALA A 35 -2.42 -8.61 5.73
C ALA A 35 -1.37 -9.70 5.96
N PHE A 36 -1.37 -10.75 5.13
CA PHE A 36 -0.42 -11.86 5.24
C PHE A 36 0.81 -11.59 4.38
N ALA A 37 1.98 -11.50 5.03
CA ALA A 37 3.24 -11.58 4.32
C ALA A 37 3.43 -13.02 3.84
N SER A 38 3.18 -13.30 2.56
CA SER A 38 3.50 -14.58 1.96
C SER A 38 5.02 -14.72 1.87
N ARG A 39 5.59 -15.79 2.46
CA ARG A 39 6.99 -16.16 2.27
C ARG A 39 7.22 -16.82 0.91
N THR A 40 6.15 -17.24 0.21
CA THR A 40 6.21 -17.85 -1.11
C THR A 40 5.82 -16.79 -2.13
N PRO A 41 6.77 -16.29 -2.92
CA PRO A 41 6.52 -15.25 -3.92
C PRO A 41 5.63 -15.81 -5.04
N GLY A 42 4.75 -14.93 -5.60
CA GLY A 42 3.88 -15.28 -6.73
C GLY A 42 2.56 -15.96 -6.36
N ARG A 43 2.25 -16.15 -5.07
CA ARG A 43 1.02 -16.85 -4.65
C ARG A 43 -0.23 -15.98 -4.65
N THR A 44 -0.12 -14.67 -4.56
CA THR A 44 -1.26 -13.76 -4.51
C THR A 44 -1.38 -13.02 -5.83
N GLN A 45 -2.26 -13.48 -6.70
CA GLN A 45 -2.66 -12.81 -7.94
C GLN A 45 -3.95 -11.99 -7.76
N GLN A 46 -4.40 -11.77 -6.52
CA GLN A 46 -5.66 -11.11 -6.19
C GLN A 46 -5.41 -9.86 -5.37
N ILE A 47 -6.26 -8.85 -5.58
CA ILE A 47 -6.35 -7.70 -4.69
C ILE A 47 -7.10 -8.15 -3.44
N ASN A 48 -6.51 -7.93 -2.27
CA ASN A 48 -7.20 -8.15 -1.01
C ASN A 48 -7.79 -6.81 -0.54
N LEU A 49 -9.09 -6.76 -0.36
CA LEU A 49 -9.77 -5.60 0.20
C LEU A 49 -10.01 -5.81 1.70
N PHE A 50 -9.57 -4.86 2.49
CA PHE A 50 -9.82 -4.81 3.92
C PHE A 50 -10.73 -3.62 4.22
N GLU A 51 -11.88 -3.91 4.77
CA GLU A 51 -12.82 -2.87 5.19
C GLU A 51 -12.25 -2.10 6.38
N LEU A 52 -12.23 -0.79 6.29
CA LEU A 52 -11.98 0.09 7.42
C LEU A 52 -13.24 0.20 8.26
N ARG A 53 -13.06 0.48 9.55
CA ARG A 53 -14.16 0.48 10.53
C ARG A 53 -15.36 1.31 10.05
N GLY A 54 -16.53 0.69 10.10
CA GLY A 54 -17.79 1.33 9.73
C GLY A 54 -18.10 1.31 8.23
N GLY A 55 -17.34 0.56 7.42
CA GLY A 55 -17.64 0.39 5.99
C GLY A 55 -17.44 1.64 5.14
N THR A 56 -16.74 2.66 5.68
CA THR A 56 -16.63 3.98 5.05
C THR A 56 -15.46 4.09 4.08
N ALA A 57 -14.53 3.14 4.11
CA ALA A 57 -13.42 3.03 3.17
C ALA A 57 -12.84 1.61 3.14
N PHE A 58 -12.07 1.29 2.10
CA PHE A 58 -11.31 0.06 1.97
C PHE A 58 -9.81 0.32 1.83
N VAL A 59 -9.00 -0.58 2.39
CA VAL A 59 -7.58 -0.73 2.04
C VAL A 59 -7.49 -1.83 1.00
N ALA A 60 -6.93 -1.53 -0.16
CA ALA A 60 -6.66 -2.47 -1.23
C ALA A 60 -5.19 -2.89 -1.17
N ASP A 61 -4.91 -4.11 -0.71
CA ASP A 61 -3.57 -4.72 -0.72
C ASP A 61 -3.32 -5.31 -2.10
N LEU A 62 -2.56 -4.57 -2.91
CA LEU A 62 -2.20 -4.99 -4.26
C LEU A 62 -1.11 -6.08 -4.20
N PRO A 63 -1.10 -7.03 -5.14
CA PRO A 63 -0.04 -8.03 -5.20
C PRO A 63 1.34 -7.37 -5.31
N GLY A 64 2.34 -7.93 -4.61
CA GLY A 64 3.73 -7.43 -4.69
C GLY A 64 4.38 -7.72 -6.04
N TYR A 65 5.02 -6.74 -6.66
CA TYR A 65 5.67 -6.86 -7.98
C TYR A 65 7.21 -7.03 -7.90
N GLY A 66 7.84 -7.23 -9.06
CA GLY A 66 9.31 -7.23 -9.19
C GLY A 66 9.99 -8.51 -8.72
N TYR A 67 9.28 -9.62 -8.65
CA TYR A 67 9.90 -10.91 -8.34
C TYR A 67 10.53 -11.55 -9.60
N ALA A 68 11.82 -11.87 -9.53
CA ALA A 68 12.62 -12.30 -10.67
C ALA A 68 12.25 -13.70 -11.22
N ALA A 69 11.68 -14.58 -10.38
CA ALA A 69 11.41 -15.97 -10.73
C ALA A 69 10.05 -16.22 -11.42
N VAL A 70 9.31 -15.16 -11.78
CA VAL A 70 8.00 -15.31 -12.43
C VAL A 70 8.17 -15.27 -13.95
N ALA A 71 7.54 -16.20 -14.65
CA ALA A 71 7.56 -16.27 -16.12
C ALA A 71 7.07 -14.96 -16.75
N LYS A 72 7.69 -14.51 -17.86
CA LYS A 72 7.40 -13.23 -18.53
C LYS A 72 5.92 -13.03 -18.87
N ALA A 73 5.19 -14.08 -19.21
CA ALA A 73 3.76 -14.01 -19.55
C ALA A 73 2.89 -13.68 -18.31
N VAL A 74 3.20 -14.31 -17.17
CA VAL A 74 2.51 -14.05 -15.89
C VAL A 74 2.83 -12.64 -15.39
N LYS A 75 4.07 -12.17 -15.60
CA LYS A 75 4.49 -10.81 -15.25
C LYS A 75 3.70 -9.76 -16.04
N ARG A 76 3.48 -9.95 -17.34
CA ARG A 76 2.69 -9.04 -18.18
C ARG A 76 1.23 -8.98 -17.75
N GLY A 77 0.55 -10.09 -17.69
CA GLY A 77 -0.86 -10.13 -17.27
C GLY A 77 -1.09 -9.53 -15.87
N TRP A 78 -0.08 -9.60 -15.00
CA TRP A 78 -0.12 -8.99 -13.69
C TRP A 78 0.09 -7.46 -13.74
N GLN A 79 1.00 -6.98 -14.58
CA GLN A 79 1.18 -5.54 -14.81
C GLN A 79 -0.07 -4.93 -15.44
N ASP A 80 -0.68 -5.59 -16.42
CA ASP A 80 -1.92 -5.16 -17.06
C ASP A 80 -3.07 -5.04 -16.05
N PHE A 81 -3.21 -6.03 -15.15
CA PHE A 81 -4.22 -6.02 -14.10
C PHE A 81 -4.00 -4.89 -13.08
N LEU A 82 -2.75 -4.69 -12.63
CA LEU A 82 -2.40 -3.62 -11.71
C LEU A 82 -2.63 -2.26 -12.37
N TRP A 83 -2.17 -2.09 -13.60
CA TRP A 83 -2.37 -0.89 -14.39
C TRP A 83 -3.85 -0.56 -14.55
N GLN A 84 -4.66 -1.54 -14.96
CA GLN A 84 -6.10 -1.37 -15.09
C GLN A 84 -6.73 -0.93 -13.76
N TYR A 85 -6.40 -1.57 -12.65
CA TYR A 85 -6.92 -1.18 -11.34
C TYR A 85 -6.55 0.26 -10.98
N VAL A 86 -5.28 0.62 -11.11
CA VAL A 86 -4.76 1.93 -10.71
C VAL A 86 -5.33 3.06 -11.57
N THR A 87 -5.54 2.82 -12.88
CA THR A 87 -5.99 3.85 -13.81
C THR A 87 -7.51 3.97 -13.92
N THR A 88 -8.23 2.85 -13.86
CA THR A 88 -9.68 2.84 -14.16
C THR A 88 -10.59 2.73 -12.94
N ARG A 89 -10.05 2.35 -11.76
CA ARG A 89 -10.87 2.16 -10.56
C ARG A 89 -11.38 3.50 -10.02
N ALA A 90 -12.68 3.77 -10.20
CA ALA A 90 -13.29 5.04 -9.80
C ALA A 90 -13.29 5.27 -8.28
N SER A 91 -13.40 4.21 -7.47
CA SER A 91 -13.36 4.28 -6.01
C SER A 91 -11.94 4.45 -5.42
N LEU A 92 -10.89 4.28 -6.23
CA LEU A 92 -9.52 4.48 -5.77
C LEU A 92 -9.25 5.98 -5.59
N VAL A 93 -9.05 6.43 -4.36
CA VAL A 93 -8.85 7.85 -4.02
C VAL A 93 -7.40 8.20 -3.75
N ALA A 94 -6.56 7.25 -3.35
CA ALA A 94 -5.15 7.48 -3.03
C ALA A 94 -4.30 6.21 -3.19
N LEU A 95 -2.99 6.41 -3.36
CA LEU A 95 -1.99 5.34 -3.45
C LEU A 95 -0.92 5.47 -2.35
N VAL A 96 -0.68 4.40 -1.62
CA VAL A 96 0.48 4.23 -0.75
C VAL A 96 1.48 3.30 -1.44
N LEU A 97 2.59 3.85 -1.90
CA LEU A 97 3.68 3.08 -2.48
C LEU A 97 4.71 2.71 -1.41
N VAL A 98 4.85 1.43 -1.14
CA VAL A 98 5.74 0.89 -0.11
C VAL A 98 7.08 0.52 -0.71
N VAL A 99 8.14 1.18 -0.26
CA VAL A 99 9.51 1.06 -0.78
C VAL A 99 10.47 0.75 0.37
N ASP A 100 11.41 -0.16 0.17
CA ASP A 100 12.48 -0.40 1.15
C ASP A 100 13.45 0.80 1.13
N ALA A 101 13.56 1.51 2.24
CA ALA A 101 14.38 2.74 2.36
C ALA A 101 15.85 2.53 1.97
N ARG A 102 16.36 1.30 2.08
CA ARG A 102 17.74 0.96 1.72
C ARG A 102 18.01 0.95 0.22
N HIS A 103 16.95 0.84 -0.59
CA HIS A 103 17.06 0.62 -2.03
C HIS A 103 16.47 1.73 -2.89
N GLY A 104 15.66 2.63 -2.32
CA GLY A 104 14.96 3.67 -3.06
C GLY A 104 13.96 3.12 -4.08
N LEU A 105 13.47 4.00 -4.95
CA LEU A 105 12.54 3.67 -6.03
C LEU A 105 13.27 2.87 -7.12
N LYS A 106 12.54 1.97 -7.76
CA LYS A 106 12.97 1.22 -8.93
C LYS A 106 12.04 1.52 -10.10
N GLU A 107 12.44 1.11 -11.30
CA GLU A 107 11.71 1.38 -12.54
C GLU A 107 10.21 1.07 -12.42
N LEU A 108 9.85 -0.12 -11.95
CA LEU A 108 8.45 -0.50 -11.75
C LEU A 108 7.71 0.36 -10.70
N ASP A 109 8.41 0.89 -9.71
CA ASP A 109 7.80 1.79 -8.72
C ASP A 109 7.46 3.14 -9.39
N LEU A 110 8.33 3.62 -10.27
CA LEU A 110 8.10 4.85 -11.04
C LEU A 110 7.00 4.67 -12.09
N GLU A 111 6.92 3.51 -12.77
CA GLU A 111 5.82 3.18 -13.68
C GLU A 111 4.47 3.22 -12.96
N VAL A 112 4.34 2.54 -11.81
CA VAL A 112 3.11 2.55 -11.01
C VAL A 112 2.72 3.96 -10.56
N LEU A 113 3.71 4.77 -10.18
CA LEU A 113 3.46 6.16 -9.82
C LEU A 113 3.03 6.99 -11.03
N ALA A 114 3.67 6.85 -12.17
CA ALA A 114 3.31 7.59 -13.39
C ALA A 114 1.86 7.33 -13.81
N ASP A 115 1.48 6.06 -13.83
CA ASP A 115 0.11 5.64 -14.19
C ASP A 115 -0.93 6.20 -13.20
N PHE A 116 -0.62 6.17 -11.90
CA PHE A 116 -1.51 6.68 -10.88
C PHE A 116 -1.61 8.21 -10.89
N LEU A 117 -0.48 8.91 -11.00
CA LEU A 117 -0.39 10.37 -10.89
C LEU A 117 -1.05 11.10 -12.04
N GLY A 118 -1.21 10.46 -13.21
CA GLY A 118 -2.02 10.97 -14.33
C GLY A 118 -3.47 11.26 -13.96
N SER A 119 -3.95 10.76 -12.84
CA SER A 119 -5.31 10.97 -12.34
C SER A 119 -5.46 12.11 -11.32
N ALA A 120 -4.43 12.89 -11.05
CA ALA A 120 -4.39 13.99 -10.05
C ALA A 120 -4.78 13.57 -8.61
N ARG A 121 -4.66 12.30 -8.28
CA ARG A 121 -4.93 11.76 -6.93
C ARG A 121 -3.67 11.80 -6.05
N PRO A 122 -3.79 11.97 -4.72
CA PRO A 122 -2.65 12.03 -3.83
C PRO A 122 -1.96 10.69 -3.65
N GLY A 123 -0.63 10.73 -3.46
CA GLY A 123 0.20 9.56 -3.19
C GLY A 123 1.09 9.72 -1.96
N LEU A 124 1.44 8.60 -1.33
CA LEU A 124 2.39 8.53 -0.23
C LEU A 124 3.44 7.46 -0.54
N VAL A 125 4.70 7.84 -0.57
CA VAL A 125 5.82 6.90 -0.57
C VAL A 125 6.21 6.60 0.86
N LEU A 126 5.94 5.37 1.32
CA LEU A 126 6.40 4.87 2.61
C LEU A 126 7.76 4.20 2.45
N ALA A 127 8.81 4.88 2.88
CA ALA A 127 10.17 4.36 2.91
C ALA A 127 10.35 3.48 4.15
N THR A 128 10.05 2.19 4.00
CA THR A 128 10.00 1.19 5.08
C THR A 128 11.38 0.71 5.52
N LYS A 129 11.41 -0.04 6.64
CA LYS A 129 12.62 -0.60 7.25
C LYS A 129 13.62 0.48 7.65
N ALA A 130 13.12 1.67 8.01
CA ALA A 130 13.95 2.78 8.48
C ALA A 130 14.80 2.40 9.70
N ASP A 131 14.32 1.46 10.54
CA ASP A 131 15.04 0.88 11.66
C ASP A 131 16.35 0.17 11.28
N LYS A 132 16.54 -0.16 10.01
CA LYS A 132 17.79 -0.75 9.48
C LYS A 132 18.84 0.29 9.07
N LEU A 133 18.53 1.58 9.20
CA LEU A 133 19.36 2.70 8.81
C LEU A 133 19.63 3.60 10.00
N GLY A 134 20.87 4.06 10.14
CA GLY A 134 21.20 5.15 11.06
C GLY A 134 20.64 6.48 10.56
N THR A 135 20.58 7.48 11.45
CA THR A 135 19.92 8.78 11.19
C THR A 135 20.42 9.47 9.91
N SER A 136 21.73 9.47 9.66
CA SER A 136 22.30 10.07 8.44
C SER A 136 21.84 9.32 7.19
N ALA A 137 21.84 7.98 7.22
CA ALA A 137 21.39 7.14 6.10
C ALA A 137 19.87 7.26 5.87
N GLN A 138 19.07 7.48 6.91
CA GLN A 138 17.64 7.76 6.77
C GLN A 138 17.40 9.07 6.01
N ARG A 139 18.13 10.13 6.35
CA ARG A 139 18.05 11.42 5.62
C ARG A 139 18.49 11.27 4.17
N ALA A 140 19.57 10.55 3.93
CA ALA A 140 20.07 10.28 2.59
C ALA A 140 19.05 9.46 1.76
N ALA A 141 18.36 8.48 2.35
CA ALA A 141 17.33 7.69 1.69
C ALA A 141 16.15 8.57 1.24
N VAL A 142 15.66 9.47 2.09
CA VAL A 142 14.59 10.41 1.73
C VAL A 142 15.03 11.34 0.61
N ALA A 143 16.25 11.90 0.70
CA ALA A 143 16.80 12.78 -0.34
C ALA A 143 16.95 12.03 -1.68
N THR A 144 17.39 10.77 -1.65
CA THR A 144 17.50 9.93 -2.85
C THR A 144 16.14 9.69 -3.50
N ILE A 145 15.12 9.32 -2.72
CA ILE A 145 13.75 9.11 -3.21
C ILE A 145 13.21 10.41 -3.81
N ALA A 146 13.39 11.54 -3.13
CA ALA A 146 12.96 12.84 -3.63
C ALA A 146 13.64 13.20 -4.97
N ALA A 147 14.94 12.99 -5.09
CA ALA A 147 15.69 13.20 -6.33
C ALA A 147 15.21 12.29 -7.48
N GLN A 148 14.91 11.01 -7.17
CA GLN A 148 14.38 10.05 -8.14
C GLN A 148 12.98 10.49 -8.64
N LEU A 149 12.11 10.96 -7.74
CA LEU A 149 10.79 11.50 -8.13
C LEU A 149 10.94 12.74 -8.99
N HIS A 150 11.80 13.67 -8.59
CA HIS A 150 12.03 14.90 -9.37
C HIS A 150 12.58 14.60 -10.78
N ALA A 151 13.50 13.67 -10.90
CA ALA A 151 14.04 13.24 -12.18
C ALA A 151 13.00 12.55 -13.06
N ALA A 152 12.11 11.75 -12.48
CA ALA A 152 11.06 11.04 -13.20
C ALA A 152 9.90 11.95 -13.61
N PHE A 153 9.62 13.00 -12.82
CA PHE A 153 8.47 13.92 -13.02
C PHE A 153 8.91 15.38 -13.04
N PRO A 154 9.68 15.81 -14.06
CA PRO A 154 10.27 17.16 -14.12
C PRO A 154 9.24 18.30 -14.25
N MET A 155 8.04 18.02 -14.75
CA MET A 155 6.94 19.00 -14.86
C MET A 155 6.21 19.25 -13.53
N GLY A 156 6.71 18.73 -12.44
CA GLY A 156 6.17 18.81 -11.09
C GLY A 156 5.76 17.44 -10.59
N THR A 157 6.23 17.11 -9.39
CA THR A 157 5.71 15.94 -8.67
C THR A 157 4.29 16.27 -8.21
N PRO A 158 3.29 15.60 -8.73
CA PRO A 158 1.96 15.74 -8.18
C PRO A 158 2.01 15.36 -6.71
N GLN A 159 0.98 15.70 -5.95
CA GLN A 159 0.80 15.55 -4.50
C GLN A 159 1.34 14.22 -3.90
N VAL A 160 2.66 14.00 -3.97
CA VAL A 160 3.34 12.82 -3.40
C VAL A 160 4.13 13.25 -2.18
N THR A 161 3.80 12.67 -1.05
CA THR A 161 4.54 12.81 0.20
C THR A 161 5.51 11.64 0.37
N ILE A 162 6.69 11.88 0.96
CA ILE A 162 7.65 10.85 1.30
C ILE A 162 7.75 10.77 2.81
N GLN A 163 7.61 9.57 3.39
CA GLN A 163 7.75 9.37 4.83
C GLN A 163 8.62 8.16 5.14
N LEU A 164 9.51 8.32 6.12
CA LEU A 164 10.22 7.19 6.74
C LEU A 164 9.25 6.36 7.57
N PHE A 165 9.40 5.05 7.51
CA PHE A 165 8.50 4.14 8.19
C PHE A 165 9.21 2.89 8.71
N SER A 166 8.87 2.47 9.91
CA SER A 166 9.24 1.16 10.45
C SER A 166 8.05 0.52 11.17
N ALA A 167 7.60 -0.62 10.67
CA ALA A 167 6.60 -1.42 11.36
C ALA A 167 7.13 -1.99 12.69
N THR A 168 8.44 -2.21 12.80
CA THR A 168 9.08 -2.80 13.97
C THR A 168 9.18 -1.82 15.13
N THR A 169 9.67 -0.61 14.87
CA THR A 169 9.84 0.44 15.90
C THR A 169 8.67 1.41 15.95
N ARG A 170 7.69 1.27 15.06
CA ARG A 170 6.54 2.17 14.88
C ARG A 170 6.92 3.60 14.46
N GLN A 171 8.14 3.82 13.99
CA GLN A 171 8.58 5.10 13.44
C GLN A 171 7.72 5.45 12.22
N GLY A 172 7.17 6.67 12.17
CA GLY A 172 6.38 7.18 11.06
C GLY A 172 4.95 6.64 10.99
N VAL A 173 4.50 5.78 11.94
CA VAL A 173 3.14 5.25 11.95
C VAL A 173 2.10 6.34 12.19
N PRO A 174 2.20 7.21 13.22
CA PRO A 174 1.22 8.27 13.45
C PRO A 174 1.13 9.27 12.30
N GLU A 175 2.26 9.62 11.70
CA GLU A 175 2.33 10.55 10.56
C GLU A 175 1.67 9.96 9.33
N ALA A 176 1.92 8.67 9.04
CA ALA A 176 1.27 7.97 7.94
C ALA A 176 -0.23 7.82 8.15
N GLU A 177 -0.67 7.50 9.37
CA GLU A 177 -2.08 7.46 9.76
C GLU A 177 -2.76 8.81 9.51
N THR A 178 -2.14 9.91 9.91
CA THR A 178 -2.65 11.28 9.70
C THR A 178 -2.78 11.59 8.21
N THR A 179 -1.76 11.27 7.42
CA THR A 179 -1.75 11.49 5.97
C THR A 179 -2.87 10.70 5.29
N ILE A 180 -3.01 9.43 5.62
CA ILE A 180 -4.01 8.53 5.03
C ILE A 180 -5.43 8.92 5.47
N ALA A 181 -5.61 9.31 6.72
CA ALA A 181 -6.90 9.73 7.26
C ALA A 181 -7.46 10.98 6.54
N ALA A 182 -6.59 11.85 6.01
CA ALA A 182 -7.02 13.01 5.27
C ALA A 182 -7.65 12.67 3.89
N TRP A 183 -7.49 11.45 3.40
CA TRP A 183 -7.99 11.03 2.09
C TRP A 183 -9.33 10.32 2.12
N VAL A 184 -9.82 9.99 3.30
CA VAL A 184 -11.09 9.28 3.50
C VAL A 184 -11.98 10.02 4.47
N PRO A 185 -13.32 9.86 4.37
CA PRO A 185 -14.23 10.49 5.31
C PRO A 185 -13.93 10.08 6.75
N ALA A 186 -13.92 11.07 7.68
CA ALA A 186 -13.88 10.75 9.10
C ALA A 186 -15.19 10.02 9.51
N PRO A 187 -15.15 8.96 10.33
CA PRO A 187 -14.05 8.48 11.18
C PRO A 187 -13.32 7.22 10.66
N ALA A 188 -13.33 6.96 9.35
CA ALA A 188 -12.90 5.69 8.76
C ALA A 188 -11.55 5.19 9.25
N TRP A 189 -10.55 6.09 9.37
CA TRP A 189 -9.21 5.69 9.76
C TRP A 189 -8.97 5.72 11.27
N GLN A 190 -9.49 6.74 11.97
CA GLN A 190 -9.21 6.96 13.40
C GLN A 190 -9.69 5.83 14.32
N ASN A 191 -10.49 4.92 13.82
CA ASN A 191 -11.09 3.81 14.55
C ASN A 191 -10.86 2.44 13.93
N ALA A 192 -9.94 2.28 12.99
CA ALA A 192 -9.62 1.00 12.36
C ALA A 192 -9.18 -0.08 13.38
N VAL A 193 -8.84 0.34 14.61
CA VAL A 193 -8.25 -0.49 15.67
C VAL A 193 -9.28 -1.26 16.49
N ALA A 194 -10.57 -0.97 16.42
CA ALA A 194 -11.57 -1.52 17.34
C ALA A 194 -12.76 -2.22 16.66
N GLY A 195 -12.50 -3.13 15.73
CA GLY A 195 -13.50 -4.02 15.15
C GLY A 195 -13.30 -5.44 15.66
N ASP A 196 -14.12 -5.85 16.62
CA ASP A 196 -14.29 -7.23 17.04
C ASP A 196 -14.96 -8.01 15.90
N HIS A 197 -14.24 -8.91 15.26
CA HIS A 197 -14.83 -9.96 14.44
C HIS A 197 -15.08 -11.17 15.32
N THR A 198 -16.15 -11.14 16.06
CA THR A 198 -16.82 -12.37 16.50
C THR A 198 -17.22 -13.13 15.23
N LYS A 199 -16.39 -14.10 14.83
CA LYS A 199 -16.82 -15.18 13.96
C LYS A 199 -17.94 -15.91 14.68
N GLU A 200 -19.18 -15.67 14.32
CA GLU A 200 -20.24 -16.60 14.57
C GLU A 200 -19.88 -17.92 13.90
N ARG A 201 -19.50 -18.89 14.71
CA ARG A 201 -19.48 -20.29 14.29
C ARG A 201 -20.95 -20.67 14.04
N PRO A 202 -21.28 -21.25 12.90
CA PRO A 202 -22.60 -21.86 12.74
C PRO A 202 -22.74 -22.93 13.85
N ARG A 203 -23.77 -22.81 14.66
CA ARG A 203 -24.16 -23.83 15.63
C ARG A 203 -24.47 -25.07 14.84
N GLY A 204 -23.69 -26.12 15.04
CA GLY A 204 -24.03 -27.44 14.57
C GLY A 204 -25.42 -27.81 15.09
N GLN A 205 -26.31 -28.12 14.17
CA GLN A 205 -27.51 -28.89 14.50
C GLN A 205 -27.01 -30.29 14.77
N GLY A 206 -27.06 -30.67 16.06
CA GLY A 206 -27.06 -32.07 16.44
C GLY A 206 -28.48 -32.58 16.27
N GLU A 207 -28.58 -33.67 15.58
CA GLU A 207 -29.34 -34.90 15.86
C GLU A 207 -29.04 -35.90 14.76
#